data_8d0cccf03e9677ef1be6014ccd421faf
#
_entry.id   8d0cccf03e9677ef1be6014ccd421faf
#
_cell.length_a   1.000
_cell.length_b   1.000
_cell.length_c   1.000
_cell.angle_alpha   90.00
_cell.angle_beta   90.00
_cell.angle_gamma   90.00
#
_symmetry.space_group_name_H-M   'P 1'
#
loop_
_entity.id
_entity.type
_entity.pdbx_description
1 polymer ?
#
loop_
_entity_poly.entity_id
_entity_poly.type
_entity_poly.pdbx_seq_one_letter_code
_entity_poly.pdbx_strand_id
1 'polypeptide(L)'
;VVRLYAEANAATCYVKLKGLESDAVYIEENTGRQYTGAALMNVGIPLPFAVKEYEAYQFSFIRLDEAKKLYDEIKKVCGNLKLSEADTADSSSDKRIVISIYGGSGSGKTTIAAALQQYFLNDNTACYVLTGDNYPHRIPMRNDEERLNVYNESGEDGLRGYLGTPKEIDFDRINKELSEFKAGKDIIEIKHMGREDGDISYDETDFTGIKVLILEWTHGGSEYLK
;
A
#
# COMPACT_ATOMS: atom_id res chain seq x y z
N VAL A 1 -13.88 -20.70 -10.53
CA VAL A 1 -12.74 -21.63 -10.43
C VAL A 1 -12.50 -22.23 -11.80
N VAL A 2 -11.33 -21.98 -12.36
CA VAL A 2 -10.91 -22.57 -13.64
C VAL A 2 -9.91 -23.68 -13.32
N ARG A 3 -10.18 -24.89 -13.76
CA ARG A 3 -9.27 -26.00 -13.64
C ARG A 3 -8.55 -26.20 -14.98
N LEU A 4 -7.24 -25.98 -14.98
CA LEU A 4 -6.38 -26.23 -16.14
C LEU A 4 -5.68 -27.58 -15.92
N TYR A 5 -5.67 -28.41 -16.98
CA TYR A 5 -4.80 -29.58 -17.03
C TYR A 5 -3.52 -29.16 -17.73
N ALA A 6 -2.39 -29.60 -17.20
CA ALA A 6 -1.10 -29.40 -17.86
C ALA A 6 -1.03 -30.35 -19.07
N GLU A 7 -1.24 -29.80 -20.27
CA GLU A 7 -0.97 -30.52 -21.51
C GLU A 7 0.33 -30.01 -22.11
N ALA A 8 1.14 -30.91 -22.64
CA ALA A 8 2.31 -30.53 -23.41
C ALA A 8 1.84 -29.69 -24.63
N ASN A 9 2.35 -28.47 -24.78
CA ASN A 9 1.96 -27.49 -25.79
C ASN A 9 0.57 -26.85 -25.63
N ALA A 10 0.04 -26.75 -24.39
CA ALA A 10 -1.20 -26.01 -24.15
C ALA A 10 -1.07 -24.56 -24.59
N ALA A 11 -2.06 -24.07 -25.33
CA ALA A 11 -2.14 -22.64 -25.68
C ALA A 11 -2.37 -21.79 -24.42
N THR A 12 -1.90 -20.54 -24.45
CA THR A 12 -2.18 -19.60 -23.37
C THR A 12 -3.69 -19.51 -23.11
N CYS A 13 -4.10 -19.81 -21.89
CA CYS A 13 -5.52 -19.70 -21.49
C CYS A 13 -5.81 -18.27 -21.02
N TYR A 14 -6.91 -17.72 -21.50
CA TYR A 14 -7.41 -16.40 -21.11
C TYR A 14 -8.68 -16.56 -20.29
N VAL A 15 -8.75 -15.88 -19.15
CA VAL A 15 -9.97 -15.80 -18.34
C VAL A 15 -10.64 -14.47 -18.58
N LYS A 16 -11.86 -14.53 -19.11
CA LYS A 16 -12.72 -13.36 -19.34
C LYS A 16 -13.43 -12.99 -18.05
N LEU A 17 -13.33 -11.74 -17.66
CA LEU A 17 -14.03 -11.20 -16.51
C LEU A 17 -15.47 -10.79 -16.89
N LYS A 18 -16.32 -10.56 -15.90
CA LYS A 18 -17.71 -10.11 -16.09
C LYS A 18 -18.02 -8.98 -15.14
N GLY A 19 -19.01 -8.15 -15.53
CA GLY A 19 -19.52 -7.09 -14.67
C GLY A 19 -18.64 -5.85 -14.58
N LEU A 20 -17.66 -5.69 -15.49
CA LEU A 20 -16.83 -4.51 -15.57
C LEU A 20 -17.49 -3.44 -16.46
N GLU A 21 -17.14 -2.17 -16.24
CA GLU A 21 -17.51 -1.08 -17.13
C GLU A 21 -16.55 -1.08 -18.34
N SER A 22 -17.10 -1.14 -19.55
CA SER A 22 -16.33 -1.29 -20.80
C SER A 22 -15.25 -0.23 -20.97
N ASP A 23 -15.58 1.02 -20.68
CA ASP A 23 -14.74 2.19 -20.96
C ASP A 23 -13.82 2.55 -19.77
N ALA A 24 -14.03 1.91 -18.61
CA ALA A 24 -13.20 2.11 -17.45
C ALA A 24 -11.84 1.43 -17.64
N VAL A 25 -10.80 2.03 -17.08
CA VAL A 25 -9.46 1.46 -17.02
C VAL A 25 -9.26 0.82 -15.65
N TYR A 26 -8.73 -0.38 -15.66
CA TYR A 26 -8.43 -1.19 -14.48
C TYR A 26 -6.94 -1.46 -14.41
N ILE A 27 -6.36 -1.32 -13.22
CA ILE A 27 -4.97 -1.69 -12.93
C ILE A 27 -4.98 -3.05 -12.24
N GLU A 28 -4.22 -4.00 -12.75
CA GLU A 28 -3.98 -5.28 -12.09
C GLU A 28 -2.93 -5.08 -11.00
N GLU A 29 -3.27 -5.48 -9.78
CA GLU A 29 -2.55 -5.12 -8.56
C GLU A 29 -1.12 -5.68 -8.50
N ASN A 30 -0.92 -6.93 -8.93
CA ASN A 30 0.38 -7.59 -8.79
C ASN A 30 1.40 -7.12 -9.83
N THR A 31 0.94 -6.71 -11.03
CA THR A 31 1.84 -6.36 -12.15
C THR A 31 1.84 -4.88 -12.50
N GLY A 32 0.86 -4.10 -11.98
CA GLY A 32 0.64 -2.71 -12.36
C GLY A 32 0.15 -2.52 -13.81
N ARG A 33 -0.19 -3.60 -14.51
CA ARG A 33 -0.66 -3.52 -15.90
C ARG A 33 -2.05 -2.94 -15.97
N GLN A 34 -2.27 -2.09 -16.96
CA GLN A 34 -3.57 -1.45 -17.21
C GLN A 34 -4.33 -2.16 -18.32
N TYR A 35 -5.63 -2.29 -18.10
CA TYR A 35 -6.56 -2.93 -19.05
C TYR A 35 -7.84 -2.10 -19.12
N THR A 36 -8.47 -2.01 -20.30
CA THR A 36 -9.85 -1.54 -20.37
C THR A 36 -10.78 -2.64 -19.91
N GLY A 37 -11.96 -2.26 -19.35
CA GLY A 37 -12.98 -3.23 -18.98
C GLY A 37 -13.42 -4.05 -20.20
N ALA A 38 -13.52 -3.42 -21.37
CA ALA A 38 -13.79 -4.11 -22.63
C ALA A 38 -12.74 -5.18 -22.94
N ALA A 39 -11.44 -4.89 -22.76
CA ALA A 39 -10.38 -5.87 -22.98
C ALA A 39 -10.48 -7.06 -22.01
N LEU A 40 -10.69 -6.79 -20.72
CA LEU A 40 -10.86 -7.84 -19.71
C LEU A 40 -12.10 -8.70 -19.94
N MET A 41 -13.19 -8.12 -20.43
CA MET A 41 -14.44 -8.86 -20.69
C MET A 41 -14.42 -9.64 -22.02
N ASN A 42 -13.79 -9.10 -23.06
CA ASN A 42 -13.84 -9.69 -24.40
C ASN A 42 -12.63 -10.57 -24.72
N VAL A 43 -11.43 -10.14 -24.33
CA VAL A 43 -10.18 -10.89 -24.51
C VAL A 43 -9.84 -11.71 -23.26
N GLY A 44 -9.90 -11.08 -22.11
CA GLY A 44 -9.56 -11.67 -20.83
C GLY A 44 -8.12 -11.40 -20.39
N ILE A 45 -7.76 -11.95 -19.22
CA ILE A 45 -6.40 -11.92 -18.68
C ILE A 45 -5.72 -13.25 -18.96
N PRO A 46 -4.45 -13.25 -19.47
CA PRO A 46 -3.72 -14.49 -19.66
C PRO A 46 -3.38 -15.13 -18.31
N LEU A 47 -3.67 -16.40 -18.14
CA LEU A 47 -3.23 -17.16 -16.99
C LEU A 47 -1.74 -17.52 -17.14
N PRO A 48 -0.96 -17.48 -16.06
CA PRO A 48 0.38 -18.06 -16.05
C PRO A 48 0.30 -19.55 -16.40
N PHE A 49 1.34 -20.07 -17.04
CA PHE A 49 1.44 -21.52 -17.23
C PHE A 49 1.51 -22.19 -15.85
N ALA A 50 0.59 -23.09 -15.57
CA ALA A 50 0.64 -23.91 -14.37
C ALA A 50 1.88 -24.82 -14.44
N VAL A 51 2.79 -24.64 -13.49
CA VAL A 51 4.01 -25.48 -13.39
C VAL A 51 3.73 -26.69 -12.49
N LYS A 52 2.71 -26.61 -11.65
CA LYS A 52 2.31 -27.66 -10.69
C LYS A 52 0.80 -27.89 -10.74
N GLU A 53 0.40 -29.09 -10.39
CA GLU A 53 -1.01 -29.40 -10.15
C GLU A 53 -1.51 -28.60 -8.92
N TYR A 54 -2.77 -28.13 -8.97
CA TYR A 54 -3.45 -27.42 -7.88
C TYR A 54 -2.91 -26.01 -7.57
N GLU A 55 -2.31 -25.31 -8.52
CA GLU A 55 -2.00 -23.90 -8.36
C GLU A 55 -3.27 -23.04 -8.43
N ALA A 56 -3.38 -22.06 -7.53
CA ALA A 56 -4.45 -21.06 -7.53
C ALA A 56 -3.85 -19.67 -7.78
N TYR A 57 -4.49 -18.91 -8.66
CA TYR A 57 -4.11 -17.54 -8.97
C TYR A 57 -5.25 -16.61 -8.58
N GLN A 58 -4.89 -15.53 -7.88
CA GLN A 58 -5.79 -14.45 -7.56
C GLN A 58 -5.35 -13.21 -8.31
N PHE A 59 -6.29 -12.58 -9.00
CA PHE A 59 -6.09 -11.30 -9.67
C PHE A 59 -6.98 -10.26 -8.99
N SER A 60 -6.40 -9.15 -8.60
CA SER A 60 -7.10 -8.00 -8.04
C SER A 60 -7.00 -6.83 -9.01
N PHE A 61 -8.11 -6.14 -9.23
CA PHE A 61 -8.19 -5.00 -10.16
C PHE A 61 -8.80 -3.80 -9.46
N ILE A 62 -8.23 -2.64 -9.69
CA ILE A 62 -8.74 -1.36 -9.20
C ILE A 62 -9.05 -0.45 -10.39
N ARG A 63 -10.17 0.24 -10.33
CA ARG A 63 -10.53 1.26 -11.31
C ARG A 63 -9.66 2.50 -11.17
N LEU A 64 -9.03 2.89 -12.25
CA LEU A 64 -8.14 4.06 -12.27
C LEU A 64 -8.88 5.38 -12.03
N ASP A 65 -10.13 5.49 -12.51
CA ASP A 65 -10.94 6.69 -12.31
C ASP A 65 -11.33 6.92 -10.84
N GLU A 66 -11.44 5.86 -10.03
CA GLU A 66 -11.68 5.99 -8.58
C GLU A 66 -10.44 6.53 -7.87
N ALA A 67 -9.25 6.05 -8.22
CA ALA A 67 -8.01 6.61 -7.71
C ALA A 67 -7.84 8.08 -8.14
N LYS A 68 -8.25 8.43 -9.38
CA LYS A 68 -8.25 9.82 -9.86
C LYS A 68 -9.22 10.70 -9.11
N LYS A 69 -10.45 10.24 -8.84
CA LYS A 69 -11.43 10.98 -8.02
C LYS A 69 -10.89 11.24 -6.62
N LEU A 70 -10.32 10.22 -5.99
CA LEU A 70 -9.70 10.35 -4.67
C LEU A 70 -8.56 11.38 -4.70
N TYR A 71 -7.70 11.34 -5.72
CA TYR A 71 -6.65 12.31 -5.91
C TYR A 71 -7.20 13.75 -6.04
N ASP A 72 -8.24 13.96 -6.86
CA ASP A 72 -8.87 15.26 -7.05
C ASP A 72 -9.52 15.79 -5.76
N GLU A 73 -10.10 14.89 -4.94
CA GLU A 73 -10.61 15.25 -3.61
C GLU A 73 -9.50 15.61 -2.64
N ILE A 74 -8.43 14.84 -2.60
CA ILE A 74 -7.24 15.16 -1.80
C ILE A 74 -6.70 16.55 -2.19
N LYS A 75 -6.57 16.81 -3.50
CA LYS A 75 -6.15 18.14 -3.98
C LYS A 75 -7.08 19.27 -3.55
N LYS A 76 -8.37 19.06 -3.53
CA LYS A 76 -9.33 20.07 -3.02
C LYS A 76 -9.12 20.36 -1.54
N VAL A 77 -8.95 19.32 -0.73
CA VAL A 77 -8.69 19.44 0.71
C VAL A 77 -7.32 20.10 0.96
N CYS A 78 -6.32 19.70 0.19
CA CYS A 78 -4.95 20.23 0.25
C CYS A 78 -4.77 21.51 -0.59
N GLY A 79 -5.77 21.94 -1.35
CA GLY A 79 -5.67 23.02 -2.35
C GLY A 79 -5.36 24.41 -1.76
N ASN A 80 -5.48 24.58 -0.45
CA ASN A 80 -4.94 25.72 0.28
C ASN A 80 -3.47 25.52 0.70
N LEU A 81 -2.92 24.32 0.50
CA LEU A 81 -1.51 24.01 0.62
C LEU A 81 -0.95 24.20 -0.79
N LYS A 82 -0.24 25.29 -1.04
CA LYS A 82 0.46 25.53 -2.31
C LYS A 82 1.53 24.44 -2.49
N LEU A 83 1.13 23.28 -3.00
CA LEU A 83 2.03 22.14 -3.24
C LEU A 83 2.84 22.30 -4.54
N SER A 84 2.43 23.24 -5.43
CA SER A 84 2.91 23.33 -6.81
C SER A 84 3.63 24.62 -7.20
N GLU A 85 4.06 25.47 -6.29
CA GLU A 85 4.87 26.65 -6.66
C GLU A 85 6.28 26.53 -6.09
N ALA A 86 7.21 26.10 -6.94
CA ALA A 86 8.60 26.49 -6.87
C ALA A 86 8.61 28.00 -7.19
N ASP A 87 8.85 28.83 -6.20
CA ASP A 87 9.26 30.22 -6.25
C ASP A 87 8.43 31.11 -5.33
N THR A 88 8.90 31.27 -4.15
CA THR A 88 9.12 32.56 -3.48
C THR A 88 9.71 32.27 -2.09
N ALA A 89 10.78 32.98 -1.78
CA ALA A 89 11.54 32.87 -0.54
C ALA A 89 10.75 33.38 0.67
N ASP A 90 9.73 32.64 1.07
CA ASP A 90 9.06 32.86 2.36
C ASP A 90 8.92 31.52 3.08
N SER A 91 9.67 31.37 4.15
CA SER A 91 9.88 30.16 4.94
C SER A 91 8.65 29.63 5.69
N SER A 92 7.44 30.10 5.37
CA SER A 92 6.18 29.70 5.99
C SER A 92 5.34 28.70 5.17
N SER A 93 5.77 28.33 3.94
CA SER A 93 4.97 27.51 3.01
C SER A 93 5.46 26.07 2.80
N ASP A 94 6.40 25.59 3.57
CA ASP A 94 6.97 24.25 3.41
C ASP A 94 6.19 23.17 4.16
N LYS A 95 4.86 23.21 4.02
CA LYS A 95 3.99 22.22 4.66
C LYS A 95 4.10 20.87 3.96
N ARG A 96 4.56 19.89 4.71
CA ARG A 96 4.53 18.47 4.34
C ARG A 96 3.22 17.87 4.82
N ILE A 97 2.60 17.01 4.01
CA ILE A 97 1.36 16.33 4.34
C ILE A 97 1.55 14.82 4.41
N VAL A 98 0.79 14.20 5.31
CA VAL A 98 0.70 12.74 5.41
C VAL A 98 -0.70 12.32 5.01
N ILE A 99 -0.79 11.37 4.08
CA ILE A 99 -2.04 10.75 3.63
C ILE A 99 -2.01 9.31 4.12
N SER A 100 -2.98 8.92 4.95
CA SER A 100 -3.09 7.53 5.40
C SER A 100 -4.11 6.77 4.56
N ILE A 101 -3.66 5.67 3.93
CA ILE A 101 -4.51 4.72 3.20
C ILE A 101 -4.57 3.45 4.04
N TYR A 102 -5.76 3.11 4.54
CA TYR A 102 -5.95 1.95 5.39
C TYR A 102 -7.17 1.13 5.01
N GLY A 103 -7.21 -0.10 5.49
CA GLY A 103 -8.26 -1.08 5.20
C GLY A 103 -7.75 -2.50 5.36
N GLY A 104 -8.63 -3.47 5.22
CA GLY A 104 -8.30 -4.90 5.37
C GLY A 104 -7.23 -5.39 4.39
N SER A 105 -6.67 -6.56 4.66
CA SER A 105 -5.77 -7.21 3.72
C SER A 105 -6.48 -7.49 2.39
N GLY A 106 -5.78 -7.27 1.25
CA GLY A 106 -6.34 -7.48 -0.08
C GLY A 106 -7.36 -6.42 -0.53
N SER A 107 -7.55 -5.30 0.21
CA SER A 107 -8.48 -4.22 -0.16
C SER A 107 -7.94 -3.25 -1.22
N GLY A 108 -6.76 -3.49 -1.76
CA GLY A 108 -6.16 -2.66 -2.82
C GLY A 108 -5.41 -1.41 -2.33
N LYS A 109 -5.06 -1.32 -1.05
CA LYS A 109 -4.33 -0.16 -0.48
C LYS A 109 -3.06 0.17 -1.25
N THR A 110 -2.23 -0.82 -1.50
CA THR A 110 -0.95 -0.69 -2.21
C THR A 110 -1.13 -0.16 -3.62
N THR A 111 -2.17 -0.63 -4.33
CA THR A 111 -2.46 -0.15 -5.69
C THR A 111 -2.96 1.29 -5.69
N ILE A 112 -3.82 1.65 -4.73
CA ILE A 112 -4.27 3.04 -4.58
C ILE A 112 -3.11 3.95 -4.20
N ALA A 113 -2.22 3.53 -3.29
CA ALA A 113 -1.03 4.29 -2.92
C ALA A 113 -0.12 4.55 -4.12
N ALA A 114 0.15 3.51 -4.93
CA ALA A 114 0.94 3.63 -6.15
C ALA A 114 0.28 4.55 -7.20
N ALA A 115 -1.04 4.44 -7.39
CA ALA A 115 -1.77 5.31 -8.31
C ALA A 115 -1.74 6.78 -7.85
N LEU A 116 -1.96 7.05 -6.57
CA LEU A 116 -1.87 8.40 -6.01
C LEU A 116 -0.46 8.95 -6.16
N GLN A 117 0.57 8.16 -5.85
CA GLN A 117 1.96 8.57 -6.06
C GLN A 117 2.20 9.00 -7.51
N GLN A 118 1.70 8.23 -8.49
CA GLN A 118 1.84 8.57 -9.90
C GLN A 118 1.11 9.88 -10.25
N TYR A 119 -0.08 10.12 -9.70
CA TYR A 119 -0.80 11.38 -9.92
C TYR A 119 -0.05 12.58 -9.33
N PHE A 120 0.50 12.45 -8.12
CA PHE A 120 1.32 13.51 -7.53
C PHE A 120 2.58 13.79 -8.36
N LEU A 121 3.27 12.75 -8.82
CA LEU A 121 4.46 12.89 -9.68
C LEU A 121 4.10 13.57 -11.01
N ASN A 122 2.97 13.24 -11.63
CA ASN A 122 2.52 13.88 -12.86
C ASN A 122 2.22 15.38 -12.67
N ASP A 123 1.87 15.80 -11.46
CA ASP A 123 1.70 17.20 -11.07
C ASP A 123 2.99 17.83 -10.51
N ASN A 124 4.15 17.23 -10.77
CA ASN A 124 5.46 17.68 -10.27
C ASN A 124 5.54 17.79 -8.74
N THR A 125 4.74 17.02 -8.01
CA THR A 125 4.78 16.94 -6.55
C THR A 125 5.52 15.69 -6.13
N ALA A 126 6.70 15.84 -5.51
CA ALA A 126 7.47 14.71 -5.02
C ALA A 126 6.75 14.04 -3.84
N CYS A 127 6.63 12.72 -3.92
CA CYS A 127 5.84 11.89 -3.03
C CYS A 127 6.61 10.63 -2.62
N TYR A 128 6.50 10.24 -1.35
CA TYR A 128 7.07 9.01 -0.81
C TYR A 128 5.96 8.10 -0.30
N VAL A 129 6.04 6.80 -0.59
CA VAL A 129 5.13 5.78 -0.06
C VAL A 129 5.83 5.03 1.06
N LEU A 130 5.28 5.13 2.27
CA LEU A 130 5.74 4.42 3.45
C LEU A 130 4.82 3.24 3.71
N THR A 131 5.37 2.02 3.75
CA THR A 131 4.59 0.85 4.14
C THR A 131 4.57 0.68 5.65
N GLY A 132 3.37 0.56 6.20
CA GLY A 132 3.17 0.32 7.63
C GLY A 132 3.49 -1.11 8.07
N ASP A 133 3.68 -2.02 7.12
CA ASP A 133 4.01 -3.42 7.42
C ASP A 133 5.42 -3.61 8.01
N ASN A 134 6.25 -2.56 7.99
CA ASN A 134 7.56 -2.54 8.63
C ASN A 134 7.50 -2.31 10.15
N TYR A 135 6.34 -1.97 10.73
CA TYR A 135 6.26 -1.50 12.12
C TYR A 135 5.82 -2.51 13.19
N PRO A 136 5.51 -3.78 12.95
CA PRO A 136 5.49 -4.74 14.05
C PRO A 136 6.82 -4.75 14.83
N HIS A 137 6.78 -5.12 16.10
CA HIS A 137 8.01 -5.26 16.90
C HIS A 137 8.88 -6.45 16.47
N ARG A 138 8.26 -7.42 15.78
CA ARG A 138 8.87 -8.69 15.37
C ARG A 138 8.71 -8.90 13.88
N ILE A 139 9.67 -9.60 13.28
CA ILE A 139 9.56 -10.09 11.90
C ILE A 139 8.31 -10.97 11.72
N PRO A 140 7.76 -11.12 10.49
CA PRO A 140 6.47 -11.79 10.28
C PRO A 140 6.36 -13.16 10.95
N MET A 141 7.35 -14.02 10.80
CA MET A 141 7.35 -15.37 11.39
C MET A 141 7.27 -15.32 12.92
N ARG A 142 8.07 -14.47 13.57
CA ARG A 142 8.08 -14.30 15.03
C ARG A 142 6.80 -13.62 15.56
N ASN A 143 6.21 -12.77 14.73
CA ASN A 143 4.95 -12.13 15.05
C ASN A 143 3.80 -13.15 15.04
N ASP A 144 3.80 -14.06 14.06
CA ASP A 144 2.80 -15.15 13.99
C ASP A 144 2.96 -16.15 15.13
N GLU A 145 4.19 -16.49 15.53
CA GLU A 145 4.45 -17.30 16.73
C GLU A 145 3.88 -16.62 17.99
N GLU A 146 4.12 -15.32 18.15
CA GLU A 146 3.61 -14.59 19.31
C GLU A 146 2.09 -14.49 19.34
N ARG A 147 1.45 -14.27 18.19
CA ARG A 147 -0.02 -14.32 18.06
C ARG A 147 -0.59 -15.66 18.49
N LEU A 148 0.07 -16.76 18.11
CA LEU A 148 -0.30 -18.11 18.52
C LEU A 148 -0.14 -18.32 20.02
N ASN A 149 0.95 -17.82 20.62
CA ASN A 149 1.18 -17.87 22.06
C ASN A 149 0.08 -17.12 22.82
N VAL A 150 -0.23 -15.89 22.41
CA VAL A 150 -1.32 -15.09 23.00
C VAL A 150 -2.67 -15.80 22.89
N TYR A 151 -2.95 -16.42 21.74
CA TYR A 151 -4.16 -17.20 21.56
C TYR A 151 -4.22 -18.41 22.50
N ASN A 152 -3.12 -19.17 22.63
CA ASN A 152 -3.05 -20.34 23.49
C ASN A 152 -3.19 -19.99 24.99
N GLU A 153 -2.67 -18.83 25.40
CA GLU A 153 -2.71 -18.38 26.80
C GLU A 153 -4.04 -17.72 27.18
N SER A 154 -4.63 -16.94 26.29
CA SER A 154 -5.72 -16.02 26.60
C SER A 154 -6.94 -16.14 25.67
N GLY A 155 -6.92 -17.11 24.76
CA GLY A 155 -8.00 -17.37 23.81
C GLY A 155 -8.22 -16.24 22.79
N GLU A 156 -9.41 -16.27 22.17
CA GLU A 156 -9.77 -15.30 21.12
C GLU A 156 -9.81 -13.86 21.64
N ASP A 157 -10.31 -13.64 22.85
CA ASP A 157 -10.39 -12.30 23.43
C ASP A 157 -9.01 -11.72 23.73
N GLY A 158 -8.08 -12.55 24.22
CA GLY A 158 -6.71 -12.17 24.41
C GLY A 158 -6.04 -11.77 23.10
N LEU A 159 -6.24 -12.57 22.05
CA LEU A 159 -5.71 -12.27 20.72
C LEU A 159 -6.31 -10.97 20.15
N ARG A 160 -7.60 -10.73 20.29
CA ARG A 160 -8.23 -9.46 19.88
C ARG A 160 -7.64 -8.25 20.62
N GLY A 161 -7.31 -8.41 21.90
CA GLY A 161 -6.67 -7.36 22.71
C GLY A 161 -5.17 -7.17 22.43
N TYR A 162 -4.58 -8.02 21.59
CA TYR A 162 -3.18 -7.95 21.16
C TYR A 162 -3.05 -7.38 19.76
N LEU A 163 -3.87 -7.85 18.80
CA LEU A 163 -3.76 -7.50 17.40
C LEU A 163 -3.96 -5.99 17.16
N GLY A 164 -3.03 -5.39 16.42
CA GLY A 164 -3.08 -3.98 16.06
C GLY A 164 -2.87 -3.00 17.22
N THR A 165 -2.41 -3.48 18.38
CA THR A 165 -2.15 -2.66 19.56
C THR A 165 -0.64 -2.38 19.73
N PRO A 166 -0.23 -1.46 20.64
CA PRO A 166 1.18 -1.21 20.94
C PRO A 166 1.96 -2.42 21.45
N LYS A 167 1.31 -3.51 21.82
CA LYS A 167 1.98 -4.77 22.18
C LYS A 167 2.55 -5.50 20.95
N GLU A 168 1.88 -5.36 19.83
CA GLU A 168 2.28 -5.96 18.56
C GLU A 168 3.08 -4.99 17.70
N ILE A 169 2.69 -3.71 17.72
CA ILE A 169 3.10 -2.70 16.75
C ILE A 169 3.84 -1.56 17.43
N ASP A 170 4.94 -1.15 16.83
CA ASP A 170 5.79 -0.05 17.25
C ASP A 170 5.21 1.31 16.81
N PHE A 171 4.11 1.70 17.44
CA PHE A 171 3.46 2.99 17.16
C PHE A 171 4.33 4.18 17.56
N ASP A 172 5.20 4.03 18.57
CA ASP A 172 6.10 5.11 18.97
C ASP A 172 7.07 5.43 17.84
N ARG A 173 7.58 4.41 17.17
CA ARG A 173 8.51 4.58 16.06
C ARG A 173 7.86 5.27 14.87
N ILE A 174 6.72 4.78 14.37
CA ILE A 174 6.06 5.38 13.22
C ILE A 174 5.57 6.80 13.54
N ASN A 175 5.04 7.06 14.73
CA ASN A 175 4.62 8.40 15.15
C ASN A 175 5.80 9.38 15.18
N LYS A 176 6.98 8.94 15.64
CA LYS A 176 8.21 9.72 15.58
C LYS A 176 8.56 10.10 14.15
N GLU A 177 8.61 9.12 13.24
CA GLU A 177 8.98 9.34 11.83
C GLU A 177 7.99 10.27 11.12
N LEU A 178 6.68 10.07 11.32
CA LEU A 178 5.64 10.95 10.76
C LEU A 178 5.74 12.38 11.33
N SER A 179 6.05 12.52 12.61
CA SER A 179 6.24 13.84 13.24
C SER A 179 7.47 14.54 12.71
N GLU A 180 8.59 13.84 12.54
CA GLU A 180 9.82 14.39 11.95
C GLU A 180 9.56 14.83 10.50
N PHE A 181 8.83 14.03 9.72
CA PHE A 181 8.44 14.41 8.36
C PHE A 181 7.57 15.67 8.35
N LYS A 182 6.50 15.72 9.16
CA LYS A 182 5.61 16.90 9.27
C LYS A 182 6.37 18.16 9.73
N ALA A 183 7.40 17.99 10.56
CA ALA A 183 8.26 19.08 11.03
C ALA A 183 9.27 19.58 9.97
N GLY A 184 9.32 18.95 8.79
CA GLY A 184 10.20 19.38 7.69
C GLY A 184 11.63 18.83 7.79
N LYS A 185 11.89 17.81 8.59
CA LYS A 185 13.20 17.17 8.69
C LYS A 185 13.54 16.46 7.38
N ASP A 186 14.70 16.76 6.80
CA ASP A 186 15.07 16.21 5.49
C ASP A 186 15.64 14.79 5.58
N ILE A 187 16.42 14.48 6.59
CA ILE A 187 16.97 13.14 6.78
C ILE A 187 16.26 12.49 7.96
N ILE A 188 15.52 11.42 7.67
CA ILE A 188 14.76 10.67 8.68
C ILE A 188 15.20 9.23 8.63
N GLU A 189 15.47 8.65 9.79
CA GLU A 189 15.76 7.24 9.93
C GLU A 189 14.45 6.44 9.85
N ILE A 190 14.28 5.64 8.81
CA ILE A 190 13.05 4.84 8.54
C ILE A 190 13.32 3.38 8.92
N LYS A 191 12.33 2.77 9.58
CA LYS A 191 12.37 1.35 9.92
C LYS A 191 12.06 0.49 8.70
N HIS A 192 12.92 -0.49 8.46
CA HIS A 192 12.73 -1.55 7.49
C HIS A 192 12.66 -2.91 8.18
N MET A 193 11.84 -3.80 7.62
CA MET A 193 11.65 -5.15 8.14
C MET A 193 11.75 -6.17 7.03
N GLY A 194 12.65 -7.12 7.16
CA GLY A 194 12.76 -8.29 6.32
C GLY A 194 11.97 -9.48 6.87
N ARG A 195 12.35 -10.67 6.47
CA ARG A 195 11.65 -11.90 6.82
C ARG A 195 12.40 -12.82 7.76
N GLU A 196 13.71 -12.60 7.95
CA GLU A 196 14.57 -13.45 8.75
C GLU A 196 14.97 -12.78 10.07
N ASP A 197 15.37 -13.58 11.06
CA ASP A 197 15.84 -13.06 12.34
C ASP A 197 17.05 -12.13 12.12
N GLY A 198 16.96 -10.91 12.63
CA GLY A 198 17.96 -9.87 12.42
C GLY A 198 17.69 -8.91 11.28
N ASP A 199 16.65 -9.13 10.47
CA ASP A 199 16.31 -8.28 9.32
C ASP A 199 15.49 -7.03 9.71
N ILE A 200 15.65 -6.52 10.91
CA ILE A 200 15.11 -5.20 11.28
C ILE A 200 16.24 -4.21 11.19
N SER A 201 16.17 -3.29 10.27
CA SER A 201 17.12 -2.21 10.08
C SER A 201 16.48 -0.84 10.19
N TYR A 202 17.32 0.17 10.31
CA TYR A 202 16.93 1.57 10.38
C TYR A 202 17.86 2.34 9.44
N ASP A 203 17.30 2.83 8.33
CA ASP A 203 18.08 3.44 7.28
C ASP A 203 17.74 4.92 7.13
N GLU A 204 18.78 5.76 7.01
CA GLU A 204 18.58 7.18 6.73
C GLU A 204 17.99 7.35 5.32
N THR A 205 16.83 7.97 5.27
CA THR A 205 16.10 8.27 4.03
C THR A 205 16.05 9.78 3.83
N ASP A 206 16.39 10.23 2.62
CA ASP A 206 16.38 11.64 2.23
C ASP A 206 14.98 12.05 1.75
N PHE A 207 14.35 12.96 2.50
CA PHE A 207 13.06 13.57 2.19
C PHE A 207 13.19 15.01 1.64
N THR A 208 14.38 15.42 1.23
CA THR A 208 14.58 16.74 0.62
C THR A 208 13.65 16.91 -0.58
N GLY A 209 12.84 17.96 -0.57
CA GLY A 209 11.85 18.23 -1.64
C GLY A 209 10.61 17.33 -1.63
N ILE A 210 10.52 16.31 -0.79
CA ILE A 210 9.32 15.48 -0.65
C ILE A 210 8.25 16.26 0.13
N LYS A 211 7.10 16.48 -0.51
CA LYS A 211 5.97 17.23 0.08
C LYS A 211 4.87 16.33 0.61
N VAL A 212 4.73 15.13 0.05
CA VAL A 212 3.64 14.20 0.36
C VAL A 212 4.24 12.87 0.82
N LEU A 213 3.81 12.39 1.97
CA LEU A 213 4.05 11.02 2.42
C LEU A 213 2.72 10.27 2.42
N ILE A 214 2.65 9.17 1.70
CA ILE A 214 1.51 8.25 1.70
C ILE A 214 1.85 7.09 2.62
N LEU A 215 1.16 6.99 3.75
CA LEU A 215 1.24 5.84 4.64
C LEU A 215 0.23 4.79 4.15
N GLU A 216 0.73 3.68 3.61
CA GLU A 216 -0.07 2.53 3.21
C GLU A 216 0.00 1.48 4.29
N TRP A 217 -1.15 1.21 4.96
CA TRP A 217 -1.14 0.32 6.12
C TRP A 217 -2.51 -0.22 6.50
N THR A 218 -2.56 -1.46 7.02
CA THR A 218 -3.79 -2.03 7.59
C THR A 218 -4.26 -1.26 8.83
N HIS A 219 -3.33 -0.77 9.65
CA HIS A 219 -3.59 -0.06 10.90
C HIS A 219 -3.52 1.47 10.79
N GLY A 220 -3.52 2.02 9.56
CA GLY A 220 -3.40 3.46 9.31
C GLY A 220 -4.58 4.31 9.84
N GLY A 221 -5.68 3.69 10.28
CA GLY A 221 -6.80 4.34 10.98
C GLY A 221 -6.82 4.08 12.50
N SER A 222 -5.74 3.55 13.08
CA SER A 222 -5.67 3.24 14.50
C SER A 222 -5.64 4.50 15.35
N GLU A 223 -6.29 4.44 16.55
CA GLU A 223 -6.25 5.50 17.57
C GLU A 223 -4.84 5.74 18.16
N TYR A 224 -3.93 4.79 18.00
CA TYR A 224 -2.52 4.91 18.42
C TYR A 224 -1.66 5.68 17.44
N LEU A 225 -2.14 5.92 16.20
CA LEU A 225 -1.46 6.75 15.20
C LEU A 225 -1.81 8.23 15.44
N LYS A 226 -0.77 9.11 15.53
CA LYS A 226 -0.89 10.53 15.94
C LYS A 226 -0.54 11.51 14.83
#